data_9f45f1c68557e645aeb361a7dc91743c
#
_entry.id   9f45f1c68557e645aeb361a7dc91743c
#
_cell.length_a   1.000
_cell.length_b   1.000
_cell.length_c   1.000
_cell.angle_alpha   90.00
_cell.angle_beta   90.00
_cell.angle_gamma   90.00
#
_symmetry.space_group_name_H-M   'P 1'
#
loop_
_entity.id
_entity.type
_entity.pdbx_description
1 polymer ?
#
loop_
_entity_poly.entity_id
_entity_poly.type
_entity_poly.pdbx_seq_one_letter_code
_entity_poly.pdbx_strand_id
1 'polypeptide(L)'
;DRRANAIIVDELEKTEIPIISEESKQTDYAERKKWTKCWMVDPLDGTKEFVKKNGEFTVNIALIENQKPVLGVIYVPAKDEIYFADVNDHKAYFAELNDCVMADEVMEMAETISTKESDEIRIVGSRSHMNDDTKAFIDQQKTKTDKPISIVSRGSSLKLCLVASGQADIYPRFAPTMEWDTAAGHAICNAAGATLIDQDTQQEMLYNRENLTNPYFLVSNQSS
;
A
#
# COMPACT_ATOMS: atom_id res chain seq x y z
N ASP A 1 -4.18 -15.89 -8.50
CA ASP A 1 -5.19 -15.07 -7.80
C ASP A 1 -6.15 -15.96 -7.00
N ARG A 2 -7.05 -16.72 -7.65
CA ARG A 2 -8.12 -17.49 -6.97
C ARG A 2 -7.61 -18.47 -5.92
N ARG A 3 -6.47 -19.15 -6.13
CA ARG A 3 -5.91 -20.07 -5.14
C ARG A 3 -5.36 -19.33 -3.94
N ALA A 4 -4.66 -18.23 -4.14
CA ALA A 4 -4.19 -17.38 -3.06
C ALA A 4 -5.38 -16.80 -2.28
N ASN A 5 -6.38 -16.28 -3.00
CA ASN A 5 -7.62 -15.79 -2.37
C ASN A 5 -8.28 -16.85 -1.49
N ALA A 6 -8.44 -18.08 -1.98
CA ALA A 6 -9.09 -19.14 -1.21
C ALA A 6 -8.36 -19.44 0.11
N ILE A 7 -7.02 -19.48 0.10
CA ILE A 7 -6.21 -19.72 1.30
C ILE A 7 -6.33 -18.54 2.28
N ILE A 8 -6.21 -17.30 1.78
CA ILE A 8 -6.28 -16.10 2.62
C ILE A 8 -7.67 -15.95 3.26
N VAL A 9 -8.72 -16.14 2.46
CA VAL A 9 -10.10 -16.03 2.95
C VAL A 9 -10.40 -17.10 4.00
N ASP A 10 -9.98 -18.36 3.79
CA ASP A 10 -10.17 -19.47 4.75
C ASP A 10 -9.52 -19.16 6.11
N GLU A 11 -8.35 -18.54 6.12
CA GLU A 11 -7.69 -18.12 7.36
C GLU A 11 -8.37 -16.92 8.01
N LEU A 12 -8.73 -15.91 7.23
CA LEU A 12 -9.33 -14.68 7.75
C LEU A 12 -10.78 -14.88 8.23
N GLU A 13 -11.55 -15.81 7.65
CA GLU A 13 -12.90 -16.16 8.11
C GLU A 13 -12.90 -16.64 9.57
N LYS A 14 -11.83 -17.24 10.06
CA LYS A 14 -11.68 -17.65 11.47
C LYS A 14 -11.70 -16.49 12.46
N THR A 15 -11.49 -15.26 11.98
CA THR A 15 -11.56 -14.05 12.80
C THR A 15 -12.97 -13.52 12.98
N GLU A 16 -13.96 -14.05 12.26
CA GLU A 16 -15.36 -13.60 12.22
C GLU A 16 -15.51 -12.12 11.78
N ILE A 17 -14.48 -11.54 11.18
CA ILE A 17 -14.49 -10.18 10.63
C ILE A 17 -14.82 -10.25 9.14
N PRO A 18 -15.78 -9.42 8.64
CA PRO A 18 -16.12 -9.39 7.21
C PRO A 18 -14.92 -9.12 6.31
N ILE A 19 -14.94 -9.68 5.10
CA ILE A 19 -13.85 -9.60 4.14
C ILE A 19 -14.30 -8.91 2.86
N ILE A 20 -13.53 -7.95 2.39
CA ILE A 20 -13.60 -7.36 1.05
C ILE A 20 -12.36 -7.85 0.30
N SER A 21 -12.55 -8.64 -0.75
CA SER A 21 -11.45 -9.13 -1.58
C SER A 21 -11.74 -8.90 -3.06
N GLU A 22 -10.68 -8.59 -3.84
CA GLU A 22 -10.79 -8.41 -5.29
C GLU A 22 -11.43 -9.62 -5.98
N GLU A 23 -11.05 -10.82 -5.59
CA GLU A 23 -11.49 -12.08 -6.21
C GLU A 23 -12.82 -12.62 -5.65
N SER A 24 -13.42 -11.94 -4.69
CA SER A 24 -14.67 -12.34 -4.06
C SER A 24 -15.85 -11.51 -4.54
N LYS A 25 -17.05 -12.09 -4.45
CA LYS A 25 -18.27 -11.32 -4.71
C LYS A 25 -18.42 -10.23 -3.66
N GLN A 26 -18.56 -9.00 -4.11
CA GLN A 26 -18.72 -7.86 -3.22
C GLN A 26 -20.08 -7.88 -2.53
N THR A 27 -20.08 -7.62 -1.23
CA THR A 27 -21.27 -7.37 -0.43
C THR A 27 -21.83 -5.98 -0.73
N ASP A 28 -23.14 -5.83 -0.74
CA ASP A 28 -23.79 -4.54 -1.00
C ASP A 28 -23.39 -3.48 0.03
N TYR A 29 -23.22 -2.25 -0.41
CA TYR A 29 -22.82 -1.14 0.48
C TYR A 29 -23.81 -0.89 1.60
N ALA A 30 -25.11 -1.10 1.37
CA ALA A 30 -26.14 -0.97 2.41
C ALA A 30 -25.85 -1.86 3.64
N GLU A 31 -25.14 -2.97 3.45
CA GLU A 31 -24.64 -3.84 4.53
C GLU A 31 -23.24 -3.41 4.98
N ARG A 32 -22.29 -3.26 4.05
CA ARG A 32 -20.89 -2.93 4.35
C ARG A 32 -20.73 -1.64 5.18
N LYS A 33 -21.55 -0.62 4.95
CA LYS A 33 -21.52 0.64 5.70
C LYS A 33 -21.78 0.50 7.21
N LYS A 34 -22.29 -0.66 7.65
CA LYS A 34 -22.54 -0.96 9.07
C LYS A 34 -21.32 -1.60 9.74
N TRP A 35 -20.34 -2.01 8.95
CA TRP A 35 -19.14 -2.68 9.46
C TRP A 35 -18.20 -1.67 10.11
N THR A 36 -17.88 -1.90 11.36
CA THR A 36 -16.85 -1.14 12.08
C THR A 36 -15.46 -1.66 11.78
N LYS A 37 -15.37 -2.96 11.40
CA LYS A 37 -14.12 -3.62 10.99
C LYS A 37 -14.38 -4.44 9.73
N CYS A 38 -13.38 -4.51 8.87
CA CYS A 38 -13.33 -5.47 7.77
C CYS A 38 -11.88 -5.74 7.36
N TRP A 39 -11.64 -6.95 6.86
CA TRP A 39 -10.42 -7.25 6.12
C TRP A 39 -10.55 -6.73 4.69
N MET A 40 -9.43 -6.27 4.15
CA MET A 40 -9.32 -5.84 2.76
C MET A 40 -8.15 -6.55 2.12
N VAL A 41 -8.40 -7.29 1.03
CA VAL A 41 -7.46 -8.25 0.46
C VAL A 41 -7.32 -8.06 -1.04
N ASP A 42 -6.09 -7.94 -1.50
CA ASP A 42 -5.71 -8.19 -2.87
C ASP A 42 -4.78 -9.42 -2.91
N PRO A 43 -5.25 -10.56 -3.39
CA PRO A 43 -4.47 -11.78 -3.38
C PRO A 43 -3.36 -11.79 -4.43
N LEU A 44 -3.38 -10.89 -5.41
CA LEU A 44 -2.33 -10.70 -6.40
C LEU A 44 -2.42 -9.34 -7.08
N ASP A 45 -1.88 -8.30 -6.43
CA ASP A 45 -1.70 -6.98 -7.06
C ASP A 45 -0.54 -7.01 -8.06
N GLY A 46 -0.79 -6.44 -9.23
CA GLY A 46 0.19 -6.41 -10.32
C GLY A 46 0.14 -7.63 -11.22
N THR A 47 -1.04 -8.02 -11.68
CA THR A 47 -1.21 -9.14 -12.65
C THR A 47 -0.35 -8.97 -13.91
N LYS A 48 -0.12 -7.73 -14.38
CA LYS A 48 0.78 -7.46 -15.51
C LYS A 48 2.24 -7.77 -15.17
N GLU A 49 2.68 -7.45 -13.99
CA GLU A 49 4.01 -7.72 -13.45
C GLU A 49 4.21 -9.22 -13.26
N PHE A 50 3.20 -9.91 -12.77
CA PHE A 50 3.18 -11.38 -12.65
C PHE A 50 3.34 -12.06 -14.01
N VAL A 51 2.55 -11.65 -15.02
CA VAL A 51 2.64 -12.19 -16.38
C VAL A 51 4.00 -11.92 -17.02
N LYS A 52 4.57 -10.73 -16.79
CA LYS A 52 5.91 -10.35 -17.27
C LYS A 52 7.05 -11.02 -16.49
N LYS A 53 6.76 -11.68 -15.37
CA LYS A 53 7.75 -12.33 -14.50
C LYS A 53 8.86 -11.38 -14.04
N ASN A 54 8.54 -10.10 -13.77
CA ASN A 54 9.52 -9.11 -13.32
C ASN A 54 9.68 -9.09 -11.79
N GLY A 55 8.91 -9.90 -11.05
CA GLY A 55 8.99 -10.03 -9.60
C GLY A 55 8.39 -8.88 -8.80
N GLU A 56 7.70 -7.94 -9.45
CA GLU A 56 7.13 -6.76 -8.80
C GLU A 56 5.61 -6.90 -8.56
N PHE A 57 5.13 -8.08 -8.25
CA PHE A 57 3.74 -8.33 -7.84
C PHE A 57 3.68 -8.65 -6.34
N THR A 58 2.54 -8.36 -5.71
CA THR A 58 2.40 -8.44 -4.26
C THR A 58 1.10 -9.11 -3.84
N VAL A 59 1.05 -9.58 -2.60
CA VAL A 59 -0.17 -9.95 -1.87
C VAL A 59 -0.39 -8.89 -0.81
N ASN A 60 -1.59 -8.28 -0.79
CA ASN A 60 -1.92 -7.21 0.12
C ASN A 60 -3.05 -7.63 1.06
N ILE A 61 -2.85 -7.48 2.37
CA ILE A 61 -3.86 -7.76 3.39
C ILE A 61 -3.87 -6.59 4.37
N ALA A 62 -5.05 -6.00 4.62
CA ALA A 62 -5.21 -4.92 5.58
C ALA A 62 -6.40 -5.18 6.50
N LEU A 63 -6.29 -4.75 7.75
CA LEU A 63 -7.45 -4.59 8.64
C LEU A 63 -7.87 -3.14 8.63
N ILE A 64 -9.12 -2.91 8.31
CA ILE A 64 -9.76 -1.59 8.36
C ILE A 64 -10.62 -1.52 9.62
N GLU A 65 -10.45 -0.46 10.40
CA GLU A 65 -11.29 -0.15 11.55
C GLU A 65 -11.78 1.29 11.45
N ASN A 66 -13.11 1.48 11.54
CA ASN A 66 -13.74 2.80 11.39
C ASN A 66 -13.25 3.55 10.14
N GLN A 67 -13.24 2.85 9.01
CA GLN A 67 -12.79 3.32 7.69
C GLN A 67 -11.28 3.66 7.60
N LYS A 68 -10.46 3.37 8.60
CA LYS A 68 -9.02 3.61 8.58
C LYS A 68 -8.24 2.30 8.60
N PRO A 69 -7.13 2.19 7.90
CA PRO A 69 -6.29 1.01 7.96
C PRO A 69 -5.50 1.01 9.28
N VAL A 70 -5.63 -0.06 10.04
CA VAL A 70 -4.96 -0.23 11.35
C VAL A 70 -3.87 -1.29 11.33
N LEU A 71 -3.99 -2.30 10.45
CA LEU A 71 -2.95 -3.29 10.17
C LEU A 71 -2.72 -3.35 8.67
N GLY A 72 -1.50 -3.60 8.26
CA GLY A 72 -1.15 -3.83 6.86
C GLY A 72 -0.03 -4.85 6.70
N VAL A 73 -0.21 -5.73 5.71
CA VAL A 73 0.81 -6.68 5.27
C VAL A 73 0.90 -6.63 3.75
N ILE A 74 2.12 -6.46 3.24
CA ILE A 74 2.46 -6.61 1.82
C ILE A 74 3.54 -7.67 1.71
N TYR A 75 3.21 -8.78 1.07
CA TYR A 75 4.17 -9.84 0.77
C TYR A 75 4.58 -9.79 -0.71
N VAL A 76 5.86 -9.97 -0.99
CA VAL A 76 6.47 -9.97 -2.33
C VAL A 76 6.92 -11.40 -2.66
N PRO A 77 6.08 -12.25 -3.24
CA PRO A 77 6.37 -13.68 -3.37
C PRO A 77 7.62 -14.02 -4.19
N ALA A 78 7.96 -13.18 -5.18
CA ALA A 78 9.12 -13.42 -6.04
C ALA A 78 10.46 -13.15 -5.38
N LYS A 79 10.46 -12.47 -4.21
CA LYS A 79 11.66 -12.08 -3.49
C LYS A 79 11.70 -12.61 -2.07
N ASP A 80 10.60 -13.22 -1.65
CA ASP A 80 10.39 -13.68 -0.27
C ASP A 80 10.55 -12.55 0.77
N GLU A 81 10.09 -11.34 0.39
CA GLU A 81 10.12 -10.13 1.20
C GLU A 81 8.74 -9.85 1.79
N ILE A 82 8.68 -9.33 3.00
CA ILE A 82 7.44 -8.92 3.66
C ILE A 82 7.59 -7.53 4.29
N TYR A 83 6.58 -6.69 4.08
CA TYR A 83 6.40 -5.40 4.75
C TYR A 83 5.14 -5.49 5.59
N PHE A 84 5.19 -5.07 6.85
CA PHE A 84 4.00 -5.10 7.71
C PHE A 84 4.04 -4.03 8.79
N ALA A 85 2.86 -3.69 9.30
CA ALA A 85 2.71 -2.70 10.35
C ALA A 85 1.45 -2.91 11.18
N ASP A 86 1.54 -2.57 12.46
CA ASP A 86 0.40 -2.16 13.29
C ASP A 86 0.50 -0.65 13.51
N VAL A 87 -0.52 0.09 13.06
CA VAL A 87 -0.55 1.56 13.14
C VAL A 87 -0.59 2.04 14.59
N ASN A 88 -1.21 1.27 15.50
CA ASN A 88 -1.30 1.62 16.92
C ASN A 88 0.07 1.57 17.61
N ASP A 89 0.96 0.72 17.14
CA ASP A 89 2.33 0.62 17.68
C ASP A 89 3.27 1.68 17.08
N HIS A 90 2.82 2.43 16.06
CA HIS A 90 3.63 3.40 15.32
C HIS A 90 4.94 2.82 14.80
N LYS A 91 4.92 1.56 14.34
CA LYS A 91 6.07 0.84 13.81
C LYS A 91 5.71 0.09 12.54
N ALA A 92 6.54 0.29 11.54
CA ALA A 92 6.52 -0.49 10.32
C ALA A 92 7.80 -1.33 10.22
N TYR A 93 7.68 -2.50 9.62
CA TYR A 93 8.73 -3.50 9.57
C TYR A 93 8.93 -4.02 8.16
N PHE A 94 10.15 -4.47 7.90
CA PHE A 94 10.54 -5.23 6.71
C PHE A 94 11.32 -6.48 7.14
N ALA A 95 11.10 -7.61 6.45
CA ALA A 95 11.90 -8.81 6.60
C ALA A 95 12.08 -9.54 5.27
N GLU A 96 13.22 -10.22 5.11
CA GLU A 96 13.43 -11.28 4.12
C GLU A 96 13.14 -12.61 4.81
N LEU A 97 12.20 -13.41 4.27
CA LEU A 97 11.69 -14.57 5.01
C LEU A 97 12.63 -15.78 5.00
N ASN A 98 13.43 -15.96 3.94
CA ASN A 98 14.42 -17.04 3.85
C ASN A 98 13.86 -18.42 4.25
N ASP A 99 12.70 -18.80 3.68
CA ASP A 99 11.94 -20.02 4.03
C ASP A 99 11.33 -20.03 5.46
N CYS A 100 11.31 -18.90 6.15
CA CYS A 100 10.65 -18.75 7.45
C CYS A 100 9.14 -18.84 7.30
N VAL A 101 8.48 -19.59 8.16
CA VAL A 101 7.04 -19.85 8.10
C VAL A 101 6.27 -19.45 9.36
N MET A 102 6.98 -19.14 10.45
CA MET A 102 6.37 -18.81 11.74
C MET A 102 6.45 -17.30 12.02
N ALA A 103 5.33 -16.74 12.47
CA ALA A 103 5.23 -15.31 12.73
C ALA A 103 6.28 -14.79 13.74
N ASP A 104 6.58 -15.57 14.78
CA ASP A 104 7.56 -15.20 15.80
C ASP A 104 8.97 -15.10 15.19
N GLU A 105 9.34 -16.03 14.28
CA GLU A 105 10.61 -15.99 13.57
C GLU A 105 10.71 -14.78 12.64
N VAL A 106 9.61 -14.42 11.96
CA VAL A 106 9.55 -13.20 11.14
C VAL A 106 9.78 -11.95 12.00
N MET A 107 9.16 -11.88 13.18
CA MET A 107 9.34 -10.74 14.09
C MET A 107 10.77 -10.62 14.62
N GLU A 108 11.48 -11.74 14.86
CA GLU A 108 12.88 -11.74 15.27
C GLU A 108 13.83 -11.24 14.18
N MET A 109 13.50 -11.48 12.90
CA MET A 109 14.31 -11.07 11.74
C MET A 109 13.95 -9.68 11.22
N ALA A 110 12.79 -9.15 11.61
CA ALA A 110 12.26 -7.93 11.05
C ALA A 110 13.04 -6.69 11.46
N GLU A 111 13.35 -5.86 10.47
CA GLU A 111 13.95 -4.55 10.67
C GLU A 111 12.86 -3.47 10.70
N THR A 112 12.97 -2.52 11.61
CA THR A 112 12.08 -1.35 11.63
C THR A 112 12.41 -0.45 10.45
N ILE A 113 11.38 -0.07 9.68
CA ILE A 113 11.49 0.89 8.58
C ILE A 113 10.77 2.19 8.93
N SER A 114 11.24 3.30 8.37
CA SER A 114 10.62 4.62 8.50
C SER A 114 10.96 5.49 7.30
N THR A 115 10.20 6.56 7.12
CA THR A 115 10.55 7.63 6.18
C THR A 115 11.90 8.24 6.55
N LYS A 116 12.64 8.73 5.55
CA LYS A 116 13.96 9.33 5.73
C LYS A 116 14.06 10.64 4.96
N GLU A 117 14.68 11.62 5.57
CA GLU A 117 15.07 12.83 4.85
C GLU A 117 16.16 12.53 3.82
N SER A 118 16.16 13.29 2.72
CA SER A 118 17.11 13.16 1.63
C SER A 118 17.51 14.54 1.10
N ASP A 119 18.71 14.63 0.53
CA ASP A 119 19.19 15.83 -0.16
C ASP A 119 18.58 16.00 -1.55
N GLU A 120 17.87 15.00 -2.04
CA GLU A 120 17.07 15.03 -3.26
C GLU A 120 15.59 14.74 -2.96
N ILE A 121 14.69 15.01 -3.90
CA ILE A 121 13.29 14.57 -3.86
C ILE A 121 13.12 13.40 -4.81
N ARG A 122 12.84 12.23 -4.26
CA ARG A 122 12.61 10.98 -5.00
C ARG A 122 11.11 10.78 -5.18
N ILE A 123 10.64 10.94 -6.42
CA ILE A 123 9.22 10.81 -6.75
C ILE A 123 8.99 9.44 -7.37
N VAL A 124 8.00 8.70 -6.85
CA VAL A 124 7.59 7.42 -7.43
C VAL A 124 6.78 7.69 -8.70
N GLY A 125 7.26 7.13 -9.81
CA GLY A 125 6.63 7.29 -11.13
C GLY A 125 6.64 6.01 -11.95
N SER A 126 5.87 6.00 -13.02
CA SER A 126 5.93 4.92 -14.02
C SER A 126 7.04 5.17 -15.03
N ARG A 127 7.86 4.17 -15.30
CA ARG A 127 8.90 4.26 -16.34
C ARG A 127 8.32 4.36 -17.75
N SER A 128 7.18 3.72 -17.97
CA SER A 128 6.64 3.52 -19.32
C SER A 128 5.45 4.42 -19.65
N HIS A 129 4.68 4.86 -18.66
CA HIS A 129 3.41 5.55 -18.87
C HIS A 129 3.18 6.55 -17.75
N MET A 130 3.90 7.66 -17.78
CA MET A 130 3.62 8.80 -16.93
C MET A 130 2.52 9.63 -17.59
N ASN A 131 1.35 9.73 -16.96
CA ASN A 131 0.27 10.57 -17.46
C ASN A 131 0.60 12.06 -17.27
N ASP A 132 -0.19 12.91 -17.91
CA ASP A 132 0.11 14.35 -17.94
C ASP A 132 -0.07 15.01 -16.56
N ASP A 133 -1.00 14.52 -15.72
CA ASP A 133 -1.20 15.00 -14.34
C ASP A 133 0.03 14.74 -13.48
N THR A 134 0.64 13.54 -13.61
CA THR A 134 1.87 13.20 -12.89
C THR A 134 3.05 14.04 -13.37
N LYS A 135 3.16 14.30 -14.69
CA LYS A 135 4.19 15.19 -15.24
C LYS A 135 4.02 16.62 -14.70
N ALA A 136 2.79 17.14 -14.75
CA ALA A 136 2.49 18.48 -14.26
C ALA A 136 2.83 18.60 -12.74
N PHE A 137 2.51 17.58 -11.95
CA PHE A 137 2.89 17.53 -10.54
C PHE A 137 4.41 17.59 -10.34
N ILE A 138 5.18 16.79 -11.10
CA ILE A 138 6.64 16.79 -11.03
C ILE A 138 7.21 18.16 -11.41
N ASP A 139 6.70 18.77 -12.47
CA ASP A 139 7.14 20.09 -12.91
C ASP A 139 6.79 21.17 -11.88
N GLN A 140 5.66 21.06 -11.19
CA GLN A 140 5.32 21.91 -10.07
C GLN A 140 6.31 21.73 -8.90
N GLN A 141 6.71 20.49 -8.58
CA GLN A 141 7.69 20.25 -7.52
C GLN A 141 9.03 20.93 -7.83
N LYS A 142 9.49 20.90 -9.09
CA LYS A 142 10.72 21.59 -9.51
C LYS A 142 10.69 23.11 -9.25
N THR A 143 9.51 23.71 -9.18
CA THR A 143 9.37 25.14 -8.88
C THR A 143 9.32 25.46 -7.39
N LYS A 144 9.11 24.44 -6.54
CA LYS A 144 8.95 24.61 -5.07
C LYS A 144 10.23 24.38 -4.30
N THR A 145 11.25 23.80 -4.92
CA THR A 145 12.48 23.40 -4.24
C THR A 145 13.69 23.52 -5.15
N ASP A 146 14.85 23.81 -4.55
CA ASP A 146 16.16 23.76 -5.22
C ASP A 146 16.79 22.36 -5.15
N LYS A 147 16.19 21.41 -4.40
CA LYS A 147 16.70 20.03 -4.33
C LYS A 147 16.56 19.33 -5.70
N PRO A 148 17.55 18.50 -6.10
CA PRO A 148 17.42 17.65 -7.26
C PRO A 148 16.19 16.75 -7.16
N ILE A 149 15.53 16.49 -8.30
CA ILE A 149 14.39 15.57 -8.37
C ILE A 149 14.80 14.35 -9.18
N SER A 150 14.62 13.17 -8.60
CA SER A 150 14.80 11.89 -9.27
C SER A 150 13.50 11.10 -9.34
N ILE A 151 13.39 10.23 -10.35
CA ILE A 151 12.22 9.35 -10.52
C ILE A 151 12.62 7.92 -10.18
N VAL A 152 11.95 7.35 -9.19
CA VAL A 152 12.06 5.94 -8.82
C VAL A 152 10.82 5.18 -9.28
N SER A 153 10.97 3.90 -9.63
CA SER A 153 9.86 3.13 -10.16
C SER A 153 9.85 1.70 -9.63
N ARG A 154 8.66 1.26 -9.26
CA ARG A 154 8.33 -0.13 -8.91
C ARG A 154 6.93 -0.46 -9.41
N GLY A 155 6.62 -1.76 -9.50
CA GLY A 155 5.26 -2.26 -9.75
C GLY A 155 4.42 -2.34 -8.48
N SER A 156 3.14 -2.60 -8.63
CA SER A 156 2.19 -2.92 -7.55
C SER A 156 2.22 -1.96 -6.37
N SER A 157 1.82 -2.44 -5.21
CA SER A 157 1.86 -1.74 -3.91
C SER A 157 3.29 -1.52 -3.38
N LEU A 158 4.34 -2.09 -4.01
CA LEU A 158 5.74 -1.78 -3.70
C LEU A 158 6.06 -0.28 -3.77
N LYS A 159 5.29 0.49 -4.53
CA LYS A 159 5.41 1.95 -4.58
C LYS A 159 5.16 2.61 -3.21
N LEU A 160 4.22 2.07 -2.45
CA LEU A 160 3.95 2.50 -1.07
C LEU A 160 5.09 2.11 -0.13
N CYS A 161 5.62 0.88 -0.31
CA CYS A 161 6.76 0.39 0.46
C CYS A 161 8.02 1.23 0.25
N LEU A 162 8.25 1.78 -0.96
CA LEU A 162 9.37 2.70 -1.21
C LEU A 162 9.30 3.94 -0.34
N VAL A 163 8.11 4.54 -0.19
CA VAL A 163 7.93 5.72 0.67
C VAL A 163 8.08 5.33 2.13
N ALA A 164 7.44 4.27 2.58
CA ALA A 164 7.49 3.81 3.96
C ALA A 164 8.92 3.45 4.42
N SER A 165 9.76 2.91 3.54
CA SER A 165 11.15 2.54 3.85
C SER A 165 12.17 3.68 3.63
N GLY A 166 11.70 4.88 3.26
CA GLY A 166 12.55 6.02 2.98
C GLY A 166 13.42 5.88 1.72
N GLN A 167 13.01 5.03 0.77
CA GLN A 167 13.63 4.89 -0.55
C GLN A 167 13.01 5.84 -1.59
N ALA A 168 11.85 6.42 -1.28
CA ALA A 168 11.22 7.51 -2.01
C ALA A 168 10.59 8.49 -1.03
N ASP A 169 10.29 9.70 -1.50
CA ASP A 169 9.76 10.77 -0.67
C ASP A 169 8.29 11.06 -0.98
N ILE A 170 7.90 10.92 -2.26
CA ILE A 170 6.57 11.25 -2.75
C ILE A 170 6.08 10.18 -3.74
N TYR A 171 4.82 9.75 -3.58
CA TYR A 171 4.13 8.91 -4.56
C TYR A 171 2.81 9.55 -4.96
N PRO A 172 2.76 10.30 -6.09
CA PRO A 172 1.51 10.78 -6.68
C PRO A 172 0.84 9.67 -7.47
N ARG A 173 -0.44 9.44 -7.21
CA ARG A 173 -1.26 8.48 -7.97
C ARG A 173 -2.47 9.17 -8.58
N PHE A 174 -2.33 9.64 -9.81
CA PHE A 174 -3.36 10.29 -10.61
C PHE A 174 -3.87 9.36 -11.71
N ALA A 175 -4.22 8.14 -11.30
CA ALA A 175 -4.84 7.13 -12.15
C ALA A 175 -5.64 6.17 -11.27
N PRO A 176 -6.70 5.53 -11.78
CA PRO A 176 -7.56 4.65 -10.99
C PRO A 176 -6.79 3.51 -10.31
N THR A 177 -7.17 3.22 -9.08
CA THR A 177 -6.81 2.05 -8.30
C THR A 177 -8.00 1.63 -7.45
N MET A 178 -7.95 0.45 -6.89
CA MET A 178 -8.98 -0.03 -5.97
C MET A 178 -8.52 0.10 -4.52
N GLU A 179 -9.46 0.09 -3.58
CA GLU A 179 -9.14 0.19 -2.16
C GLU A 179 -8.18 -0.91 -1.68
N TRP A 180 -8.32 -2.13 -2.18
CA TRP A 180 -7.44 -3.26 -1.82
C TRP A 180 -6.01 -3.13 -2.36
N ASP A 181 -5.76 -2.31 -3.41
CA ASP A 181 -4.40 -2.01 -3.90
C ASP A 181 -3.61 -1.14 -2.90
N THR A 182 -4.30 -0.40 -2.04
CA THR A 182 -3.69 0.68 -1.24
C THR A 182 -3.80 0.49 0.27
N ALA A 183 -4.81 -0.20 0.77
CA ALA A 183 -5.12 -0.26 2.20
C ALA A 183 -3.94 -0.78 3.06
N ALA A 184 -3.29 -1.86 2.64
CA ALA A 184 -2.14 -2.42 3.35
C ALA A 184 -0.95 -1.46 3.34
N GLY A 185 -0.62 -0.91 2.17
CA GLY A 185 0.47 0.06 2.04
C GLY A 185 0.21 1.36 2.79
N HIS A 186 -1.05 1.80 2.89
CA HIS A 186 -1.42 2.97 3.67
C HIS A 186 -1.16 2.75 5.17
N ALA A 187 -1.55 1.58 5.72
CA ALA A 187 -1.21 1.24 7.11
C ALA A 187 0.31 1.27 7.34
N ILE A 188 1.08 0.68 6.44
CA ILE A 188 2.55 0.65 6.54
C ILE A 188 3.13 2.07 6.45
N CYS A 189 2.64 2.91 5.53
CA CYS A 189 3.06 4.31 5.41
C CYS A 189 2.76 5.10 6.68
N ASN A 190 1.54 4.99 7.23
CA ASN A 190 1.17 5.70 8.47
C ASN A 190 2.08 5.32 9.63
N ALA A 191 2.34 4.03 9.82
CA ALA A 191 3.22 3.54 10.88
C ALA A 191 4.69 3.96 10.68
N ALA A 192 5.10 4.17 9.42
CA ALA A 192 6.46 4.59 9.06
C ALA A 192 6.65 6.12 9.08
N GLY A 193 5.60 6.92 9.31
CA GLY A 193 5.67 8.38 9.37
C GLY A 193 5.36 9.09 8.04
N ALA A 194 4.74 8.41 7.08
CA ALA A 194 4.18 9.02 5.87
C ALA A 194 2.67 9.19 5.99
N THR A 195 2.08 9.99 5.12
CA THR A 195 0.63 10.18 5.01
C THR A 195 0.15 9.84 3.61
N LEU A 196 -1.08 9.34 3.50
CA LEU A 196 -1.78 9.13 2.23
C LEU A 196 -3.02 10.00 2.19
N ILE A 197 -3.00 11.02 1.33
CA ILE A 197 -4.01 12.07 1.25
C ILE A 197 -4.82 11.94 -0.04
N ASP A 198 -6.14 11.84 0.13
CA ASP A 198 -7.13 11.95 -0.94
C ASP A 198 -7.08 13.36 -1.54
N GLN A 199 -6.89 13.47 -2.85
CA GLN A 199 -6.73 14.76 -3.53
C GLN A 199 -8.06 15.48 -3.77
N ASP A 200 -9.19 14.80 -3.66
CA ASP A 200 -10.51 15.42 -3.77
C ASP A 200 -10.91 16.10 -2.46
N THR A 201 -10.64 15.44 -1.33
CA THR A 201 -11.05 15.92 -0.01
C THR A 201 -9.95 16.65 0.74
N GLN A 202 -8.68 16.48 0.35
CA GLN A 202 -7.48 16.95 1.06
C GLN A 202 -7.40 16.42 2.50
N GLN A 203 -7.97 15.24 2.74
CA GLN A 203 -7.94 14.53 4.02
C GLN A 203 -7.28 13.16 3.84
N GLU A 204 -6.96 12.51 4.95
CA GLU A 204 -6.52 11.12 4.94
C GLU A 204 -7.55 10.24 4.22
N MET A 205 -7.08 9.37 3.32
CA MET A 205 -7.98 8.51 2.54
C MET A 205 -8.68 7.49 3.43
N LEU A 206 -9.99 7.35 3.21
CA LEU A 206 -10.85 6.41 3.94
C LEU A 206 -11.17 5.19 3.07
N TYR A 207 -11.54 4.09 3.72
CA TYR A 207 -11.81 2.78 3.12
C TYR A 207 -13.23 2.29 3.42
N ASN A 208 -13.62 1.19 2.79
CA ASN A 208 -14.97 0.65 2.84
C ASN A 208 -16.03 1.67 2.39
N ARG A 209 -15.70 2.44 1.37
CA ARG A 209 -16.60 3.44 0.75
C ARG A 209 -17.62 2.74 -0.14
N GLU A 210 -18.66 3.46 -0.55
CA GLU A 210 -19.67 2.96 -1.48
C GLU A 210 -19.02 2.54 -2.81
N ASN A 211 -18.22 3.43 -3.40
CA ASN A 211 -17.36 3.13 -4.54
C ASN A 211 -15.98 2.70 -4.03
N LEU A 212 -15.60 1.46 -4.33
CA LEU A 212 -14.30 0.90 -3.94
C LEU A 212 -13.14 1.35 -4.85
N THR A 213 -13.42 2.16 -5.89
CA THR A 213 -12.36 2.83 -6.66
C THR A 213 -11.80 3.99 -5.85
N ASN A 214 -10.49 4.05 -5.72
CA ASN A 214 -9.82 5.15 -5.02
C ASN A 214 -9.95 6.48 -5.77
N PRO A 215 -10.08 7.61 -5.07
CA PRO A 215 -9.78 8.91 -5.63
C PRO A 215 -8.30 9.01 -6.03
N TYR A 216 -7.90 10.07 -6.71
CA TYR A 216 -6.49 10.39 -6.86
C TYR A 216 -5.90 10.68 -5.47
N PHE A 217 -4.68 10.24 -5.24
CA PHE A 217 -4.04 10.40 -3.93
C PHE A 217 -2.56 10.77 -4.04
N LEU A 218 -2.05 11.30 -2.96
CA LEU A 218 -0.66 11.63 -2.76
C LEU A 218 -0.16 10.94 -1.48
N VAL A 219 0.93 10.20 -1.60
CA VAL A 219 1.68 9.70 -0.44
C VAL A 219 2.93 10.55 -0.29
N SER A 220 3.17 11.04 0.91
CA SER A 220 4.40 11.78 1.20
C SER A 220 4.85 11.57 2.64
N ASN A 221 6.14 11.74 2.89
CA ASN A 221 6.61 11.81 4.26
C ASN A 221 6.13 13.13 4.90
N GLN A 222 5.92 13.15 6.22
CA GLN A 222 5.35 14.33 6.93
C GLN A 222 6.29 15.53 6.99
N SER A 223 7.53 15.38 6.58
CA SER A 223 8.58 16.41 6.64
C SER A 223 8.75 17.18 5.32
N SER A 224 7.91 16.91 4.31
CA SER A 224 8.02 17.51 2.98
C SER A 224 6.93 18.55 2.69
#